data_cce69a6efd80ab318a5e9c243bb9cb23
#
_entry.id   cce69a6efd80ab318a5e9c243bb9cb23
#
_cell.length_a   1.000
_cell.length_b   1.000
_cell.length_c   1.000
_cell.angle_alpha   90.00
_cell.angle_beta   90.00
_cell.angle_gamma   90.00
#
_symmetry.space_group_name_H-M   'P 1'
#
loop_
_entity.id
_entity.type
_entity.pdbx_description
1 polymer ?
#
loop_
_entity_poly.entity_id
_entity_poly.type
_entity_poly.pdbx_seq_one_letter_code
_entity_poly.pdbx_strand_id
1 'polypeptide(L)'
;MADVQAALEKLRGQFGELETDEFHGYQVVVVPADKLVAVVKFLRDDPELAFEQCTDVTAVDWYDLTPRFQVVYQLLSLKNRTRLALRVPVGADNPSVPSITALHPGVNWFEREAYDMFGITFEGHPDLRRILMPATFRDFPLRKDFPLGYEDVAFSFNAEEIHQRKAFTPQGLEEAAKAKAKTGALIGAETPSPDKDTQGGYQNWVQPIDSTGGMRQHVGPTLDDVTGIGPLAEGTPSDDPDDPFNGNMILNIGPHHPSTHGVLRLVTELNGERMVRLMPDIGFLHTGIEKTIESKSYLKALPCTDRTGYASPLHCNMAYSGTVEKILGVEVPPKAQWARVVLLELDRISSHLLAVGSTAMDLGASSPFLWSIGDRERVYDIMEFVSGARMMTSYIRPGGLAYDLPQGFDRVVQTYVDYLPDRLDMIANVLINNPIFLDRMQDVGVLRKEDVLPWNVSGPIARASGVDWDLRRDMPYLVYDKLEFDVPVYTSGDCYARFMIRLDEMRQSLRIIQQALDGLPEGRWITADRKVAPPPKEEIAISMESLIHHFKIWTEGFRPPAGPWYFAIESPRGEMGFFIQSDGSAKPYRAHMRSAAFSNLQSMPLVCPGELISDLIPIIGTWDPIMGEVDR
;
A
#
# COMPACT_ATOMS: atom_id res chain seq x y z
N MET A 1 20.30 -13.19 -12.09
CA MET A 1 21.39 -13.57 -11.15
C MET A 1 22.75 -13.01 -11.58
N ALA A 2 23.13 -13.07 -12.87
CA ALA A 2 24.40 -12.50 -13.33
C ALA A 2 24.54 -11.00 -13.00
N ASP A 3 23.47 -10.22 -13.19
CA ASP A 3 23.47 -8.77 -12.99
C ASP A 3 23.58 -8.35 -11.52
N VAL A 4 23.04 -9.16 -10.59
CA VAL A 4 23.19 -8.90 -9.14
C VAL A 4 24.62 -9.17 -8.70
N GLN A 5 25.26 -10.22 -9.20
CA GLN A 5 26.66 -10.51 -8.90
C GLN A 5 27.59 -9.40 -9.42
N ALA A 6 27.31 -8.86 -10.61
CA ALA A 6 28.05 -7.71 -11.14
C ALA A 6 27.88 -6.48 -10.23
N ALA A 7 26.69 -6.22 -9.71
CA ALA A 7 26.44 -5.14 -8.77
C ALA A 7 27.25 -5.34 -7.46
N LEU A 8 27.27 -6.57 -6.93
CA LEU A 8 28.01 -6.91 -5.72
C LEU A 8 29.54 -6.77 -5.92
N GLU A 9 30.06 -7.19 -7.07
CA GLU A 9 31.49 -7.04 -7.40
C GLU A 9 31.89 -5.56 -7.50
N LYS A 10 31.09 -4.74 -8.18
CA LYS A 10 31.34 -3.29 -8.28
C LYS A 10 31.25 -2.60 -6.92
N LEU A 11 30.27 -2.96 -6.08
CA LEU A 11 30.16 -2.44 -4.72
C LEU A 11 31.40 -2.78 -3.88
N ARG A 12 31.88 -4.03 -3.96
CA ARG A 12 33.13 -4.44 -3.28
C ARG A 12 34.34 -3.66 -3.76
N GLY A 13 34.43 -3.41 -5.07
CA GLY A 13 35.52 -2.62 -5.65
C GLY A 13 35.53 -1.16 -5.18
N GLN A 14 34.33 -0.54 -4.98
CA GLN A 14 34.21 0.87 -4.64
C GLN A 14 34.21 1.15 -3.13
N PHE A 15 33.55 0.30 -2.34
CA PHE A 15 33.27 0.54 -0.91
C PHE A 15 34.03 -0.44 0.03
N GLY A 16 34.81 -1.37 -0.52
CA GLY A 16 35.44 -2.44 0.22
C GLY A 16 34.50 -3.62 0.47
N GLU A 17 34.93 -4.54 1.32
CA GLU A 17 34.07 -5.69 1.67
C GLU A 17 32.84 -5.22 2.45
N LEU A 18 31.68 -5.40 1.84
CA LEU A 18 30.37 -5.27 2.49
C LEU A 18 29.84 -6.67 2.79
N GLU A 19 29.25 -6.84 3.95
CA GLU A 19 28.57 -8.08 4.31
C GLU A 19 27.39 -8.31 3.36
N THR A 20 27.30 -9.51 2.81
CA THR A 20 26.23 -9.89 1.89
C THR A 20 25.54 -11.13 2.43
N ASP A 21 24.23 -11.14 2.39
CA ASP A 21 23.38 -12.25 2.82
C ASP A 21 22.53 -12.73 1.64
N GLU A 22 22.37 -14.03 1.52
CA GLU A 22 21.56 -14.63 0.46
C GLU A 22 20.60 -15.65 1.05
N PHE A 23 19.32 -15.46 0.75
CA PHE A 23 18.28 -16.38 1.18
C PHE A 23 17.40 -16.79 -0.01
N HIS A 24 17.47 -18.05 -0.44
CA HIS A 24 16.73 -18.60 -1.58
C HIS A 24 16.85 -17.79 -2.90
N GLY A 25 17.98 -17.09 -3.10
CA GLY A 25 18.21 -16.22 -4.25
C GLY A 25 17.83 -14.75 -4.02
N TYR A 26 17.30 -14.41 -2.87
CA TYR A 26 17.10 -13.01 -2.47
C TYR A 26 18.39 -12.45 -1.88
N GLN A 27 18.96 -11.46 -2.56
CA GLN A 27 20.25 -10.87 -2.22
C GLN A 27 20.07 -9.63 -1.36
N VAL A 28 20.79 -9.57 -0.26
CA VAL A 28 20.80 -8.46 0.70
C VAL A 28 22.24 -8.00 0.93
N VAL A 29 22.47 -6.70 0.84
CA VAL A 29 23.75 -6.08 1.19
C VAL A 29 23.58 -5.31 2.49
N VAL A 30 24.42 -5.61 3.46
CA VAL A 30 24.46 -4.86 4.73
C VAL A 30 25.34 -3.64 4.55
N VAL A 31 24.74 -2.46 4.70
CA VAL A 31 25.41 -1.17 4.48
C VAL A 31 25.45 -0.39 5.79
N PRO A 32 26.61 0.06 6.26
CA PRO A 32 26.69 0.98 7.39
C PRO A 32 25.96 2.30 7.07
N ALA A 33 25.32 2.91 8.09
CA ALA A 33 24.51 4.12 7.90
C ALA A 33 25.30 5.29 7.26
N ASP A 34 26.55 5.47 7.63
CA ASP A 34 27.43 6.51 7.08
C ASP A 34 27.75 6.35 5.59
N LYS A 35 27.66 5.14 5.05
CA LYS A 35 27.91 4.82 3.63
C LYS A 35 26.64 4.77 2.79
N LEU A 36 25.44 4.79 3.41
CA LEU A 36 24.17 4.55 2.72
C LEU A 36 23.97 5.46 1.50
N VAL A 37 24.05 6.78 1.70
CA VAL A 37 23.81 7.75 0.62
C VAL A 37 24.80 7.57 -0.53
N ALA A 38 26.07 7.29 -0.22
CA ALA A 38 27.09 7.07 -1.24
C ALA A 38 26.86 5.78 -2.04
N VAL A 39 26.45 4.70 -1.35
CA VAL A 39 26.12 3.40 -1.97
C VAL A 39 24.89 3.53 -2.88
N VAL A 40 23.81 4.14 -2.38
CA VAL A 40 22.58 4.34 -3.17
C VAL A 40 22.86 5.23 -4.39
N LYS A 41 23.60 6.32 -4.21
CA LYS A 41 24.02 7.19 -5.32
C LYS A 41 24.82 6.42 -6.37
N PHE A 42 25.79 5.62 -5.96
CA PHE A 42 26.60 4.81 -6.86
C PHE A 42 25.73 3.81 -7.65
N LEU A 43 24.82 3.10 -6.98
CA LEU A 43 23.93 2.12 -7.60
C LEU A 43 22.98 2.77 -8.62
N ARG A 44 22.50 3.99 -8.35
CA ARG A 44 21.64 4.74 -9.23
C ARG A 44 22.39 5.29 -10.44
N ASP A 45 23.53 5.93 -10.21
CA ASP A 45 24.25 6.75 -11.21
C ASP A 45 25.16 5.90 -12.13
N ASP A 46 25.55 4.67 -11.74
CA ASP A 46 26.31 3.76 -12.61
C ASP A 46 25.43 3.29 -13.78
N PRO A 47 25.79 3.60 -15.04
CA PRO A 47 24.97 3.31 -16.22
C PRO A 47 24.81 1.82 -16.52
N GLU A 48 25.65 0.95 -15.98
CA GLU A 48 25.53 -0.51 -16.12
C GLU A 48 24.60 -1.10 -15.05
N LEU A 49 24.58 -0.53 -13.85
CA LEU A 49 23.76 -0.98 -12.74
C LEU A 49 22.35 -0.37 -12.80
N ALA A 50 22.26 0.95 -12.96
CA ALA A 50 21.04 1.72 -13.16
C ALA A 50 19.88 1.31 -12.22
N PHE A 51 20.12 1.32 -10.90
CA PHE A 51 19.06 1.15 -9.92
C PHE A 51 18.27 2.47 -9.78
N GLU A 52 17.40 2.71 -10.74
CA GLU A 52 16.72 3.98 -10.96
C GLU A 52 15.61 4.23 -9.94
N GLN A 53 15.12 3.18 -9.30
CA GLN A 53 13.99 3.26 -8.41
C GLN A 53 14.27 2.59 -7.05
N CYS A 54 13.91 3.28 -5.97
CA CYS A 54 13.80 2.68 -4.64
C CYS A 54 12.33 2.37 -4.39
N THR A 55 11.93 1.11 -4.59
CA THR A 55 10.53 0.72 -4.62
C THR A 55 9.88 0.67 -3.24
N ASP A 56 10.68 0.50 -2.18
CA ASP A 56 10.16 0.36 -0.82
C ASP A 56 11.22 0.66 0.23
N VAL A 57 10.80 1.21 1.37
CA VAL A 57 11.62 1.38 2.57
C VAL A 57 10.81 0.98 3.79
N THR A 58 11.33 0.04 4.57
CA THR A 58 10.70 -0.41 5.81
C THR A 58 11.73 -0.67 6.90
N ALA A 59 11.26 -0.97 8.11
CA ALA A 59 12.14 -1.33 9.21
C ALA A 59 11.71 -2.65 9.87
N VAL A 60 12.70 -3.30 10.50
CA VAL A 60 12.52 -4.48 11.35
C VAL A 60 13.04 -4.16 12.74
N ASP A 61 12.25 -4.41 13.76
CA ASP A 61 12.63 -4.29 15.17
C ASP A 61 13.03 -5.68 15.70
N TRP A 62 14.31 -5.89 15.93
CA TRP A 62 14.89 -7.10 16.52
C TRP A 62 15.04 -6.96 18.04
N TYR A 63 13.98 -6.75 18.74
CA TYR A 63 13.88 -6.40 20.14
C TYR A 63 15.04 -6.88 21.05
N ASP A 64 15.44 -8.16 20.91
CA ASP A 64 16.48 -8.81 21.73
C ASP A 64 17.89 -8.78 21.11
N LEU A 65 18.05 -8.18 19.92
CA LEU A 65 19.34 -8.15 19.22
C LEU A 65 20.02 -6.78 19.31
N THR A 66 21.34 -6.78 19.08
CA THR A 66 22.14 -5.56 18.92
C THR A 66 22.89 -5.65 17.60
N PRO A 67 22.67 -4.71 16.65
CA PRO A 67 21.77 -3.54 16.72
C PRO A 67 20.28 -3.92 16.71
N ARG A 68 19.43 -3.15 17.40
CA ARG A 68 18.00 -3.43 17.57
C ARG A 68 17.21 -3.29 16.26
N PHE A 69 17.45 -2.22 15.51
CA PHE A 69 16.68 -1.92 14.31
C PHE A 69 17.48 -2.22 13.04
N GLN A 70 16.77 -2.55 11.98
CA GLN A 70 17.32 -2.66 10.63
C GLN A 70 16.37 -1.95 9.67
N VAL A 71 16.86 -0.97 8.94
CA VAL A 71 16.12 -0.35 7.83
C VAL A 71 16.43 -1.10 6.55
N VAL A 72 15.41 -1.48 5.81
CA VAL A 72 15.51 -2.27 4.58
C VAL A 72 15.04 -1.42 3.41
N TYR A 73 15.88 -1.28 2.40
CA TYR A 73 15.60 -0.58 1.15
C TYR A 73 15.52 -1.58 0.01
N GLN A 74 14.47 -1.48 -0.81
CA GLN A 74 14.29 -2.31 -2.01
C GLN A 74 14.64 -1.47 -3.24
N LEU A 75 15.72 -1.79 -3.90
CA LEU A 75 16.14 -1.11 -5.13
C LEU A 75 15.78 -1.93 -6.36
N LEU A 76 15.34 -1.26 -7.43
CA LEU A 76 14.97 -1.85 -8.71
C LEU A 76 15.73 -1.18 -9.85
N SER A 77 16.36 -2.00 -10.67
CA SER A 77 16.87 -1.60 -11.98
C SER A 77 15.86 -2.04 -13.04
N LEU A 78 15.19 -1.08 -13.68
CA LEU A 78 14.28 -1.38 -14.78
C LEU A 78 15.05 -1.89 -15.99
N LYS A 79 16.20 -1.27 -16.27
CA LYS A 79 17.09 -1.65 -17.37
C LYS A 79 17.52 -3.11 -17.30
N ASN A 80 17.94 -3.56 -16.11
CA ASN A 80 18.48 -4.90 -15.90
C ASN A 80 17.44 -5.89 -15.38
N ARG A 81 16.20 -5.43 -15.12
CA ARG A 81 15.11 -6.24 -14.55
C ARG A 81 15.52 -6.95 -13.27
N THR A 82 16.23 -6.23 -12.41
CA THR A 82 16.92 -6.80 -11.24
C THR A 82 16.58 -6.02 -9.98
N ARG A 83 16.39 -6.75 -8.87
CA ARG A 83 16.19 -6.17 -7.54
C ARG A 83 17.40 -6.44 -6.64
N LEU A 84 17.68 -5.47 -5.77
CA LEU A 84 18.70 -5.57 -4.73
C LEU A 84 18.14 -4.99 -3.43
N ALA A 85 18.28 -5.71 -2.34
CA ALA A 85 17.94 -5.18 -1.02
C ALA A 85 19.18 -4.65 -0.31
N LEU A 86 19.04 -3.47 0.30
CA LEU A 86 20.04 -2.96 1.24
C LEU A 86 19.48 -3.04 2.64
N ARG A 87 20.30 -3.44 3.61
CA ARG A 87 19.96 -3.52 5.03
C ARG A 87 20.89 -2.62 5.81
N VAL A 88 20.34 -1.65 6.53
CA VAL A 88 21.09 -0.71 7.36
C VAL A 88 20.82 -1.01 8.83
N PRO A 89 21.81 -1.52 9.57
CA PRO A 89 21.69 -1.76 11.00
C PRO A 89 21.71 -0.43 11.79
N VAL A 90 20.80 -0.30 12.76
CA VAL A 90 20.61 0.92 13.57
C VAL A 90 20.50 0.56 15.05
N GLY A 91 21.18 1.28 15.92
CA GLY A 91 21.17 1.07 17.36
C GLY A 91 19.82 1.41 18.01
N ALA A 92 19.65 1.00 19.26
CA ALA A 92 18.44 1.28 20.03
C ALA A 92 18.37 2.73 20.52
N ASP A 93 19.54 3.29 20.90
CA ASP A 93 19.63 4.64 21.45
C ASP A 93 19.69 5.66 20.32
N ASN A 94 18.71 6.56 20.25
CA ASN A 94 18.56 7.58 19.20
C ASN A 94 18.72 6.99 17.78
N PRO A 95 17.87 6.07 17.37
CA PRO A 95 17.99 5.42 16.07
C PRO A 95 17.91 6.44 14.94
N SER A 96 18.98 6.54 14.16
CA SER A 96 19.12 7.52 13.07
C SER A 96 19.80 6.93 11.86
N VAL A 97 19.33 7.34 10.66
CA VAL A 97 19.85 6.96 9.35
C VAL A 97 19.81 8.18 8.44
N PRO A 98 20.83 8.43 7.59
CA PRO A 98 20.72 9.48 6.59
C PRO A 98 19.56 9.24 5.61
N SER A 99 18.78 10.29 5.32
CA SER A 99 17.71 10.24 4.33
C SER A 99 18.27 10.11 2.91
N ILE A 100 17.58 9.32 2.08
CA ILE A 100 17.86 9.23 0.64
C ILE A 100 16.87 9.98 -0.24
N THR A 101 15.98 10.78 0.35
CA THR A 101 14.97 11.58 -0.38
C THR A 101 15.58 12.52 -1.43
N ALA A 102 16.77 13.06 -1.19
CA ALA A 102 17.49 13.86 -2.17
C ALA A 102 17.91 13.08 -3.44
N LEU A 103 18.02 11.76 -3.33
CA LEU A 103 18.35 10.87 -4.45
C LEU A 103 17.09 10.29 -5.10
N HIS A 104 16.12 9.89 -4.29
CA HIS A 104 14.87 9.28 -4.66
C HIS A 104 13.71 9.98 -3.92
N PRO A 105 13.11 11.04 -4.47
CA PRO A 105 12.02 11.77 -3.81
C PRO A 105 10.84 10.86 -3.41
N GLY A 106 10.59 9.81 -4.18
CA GLY A 106 9.54 8.83 -3.93
C GLY A 106 9.70 7.96 -2.68
N VAL A 107 10.79 8.11 -1.92
CA VAL A 107 10.93 7.44 -0.61
C VAL A 107 10.45 8.30 0.55
N ASN A 108 10.06 9.55 0.31
CA ASN A 108 9.66 10.49 1.35
C ASN A 108 8.60 9.88 2.30
N TRP A 109 7.51 9.38 1.76
CA TRP A 109 6.45 8.80 2.58
C TRP A 109 6.85 7.48 3.26
N PHE A 110 7.70 6.69 2.64
CA PHE A 110 8.19 5.45 3.24
C PHE A 110 9.13 5.72 4.42
N GLU A 111 10.00 6.73 4.32
CA GLU A 111 10.85 7.15 5.44
C GLU A 111 10.00 7.75 6.58
N ARG A 112 8.97 8.54 6.27
CA ARG A 112 8.00 9.03 7.25
C ARG A 112 7.24 7.89 7.93
N GLU A 113 6.85 6.86 7.17
CA GLU A 113 6.20 5.67 7.72
C GLU A 113 7.13 4.92 8.67
N ALA A 114 8.39 4.70 8.28
CA ALA A 114 9.38 4.06 9.15
C ALA A 114 9.65 4.89 10.42
N TYR A 115 9.68 6.21 10.32
CA TYR A 115 9.72 7.09 11.48
C TYR A 115 8.48 6.94 12.34
N ASP A 116 7.29 7.02 11.76
CA ASP A 116 6.01 6.99 12.46
C ASP A 116 5.78 5.66 13.21
N MET A 117 6.16 4.55 12.57
CA MET A 117 5.92 3.21 13.10
C MET A 117 7.01 2.71 14.06
N PHE A 118 8.26 3.13 13.88
CA PHE A 118 9.41 2.61 14.64
C PHE A 118 10.19 3.68 15.41
N GLY A 119 10.01 4.96 15.10
CA GLY A 119 10.76 6.06 15.71
C GLY A 119 12.22 6.13 15.24
N ILE A 120 12.49 5.75 14.01
CA ILE A 120 13.81 5.88 13.39
C ILE A 120 13.87 7.26 12.72
N THR A 121 14.82 8.08 13.12
CA THR A 121 15.00 9.43 12.54
C THR A 121 15.79 9.34 11.23
N PHE A 122 15.30 10.04 10.20
CA PHE A 122 15.97 10.16 8.91
C PHE A 122 16.63 11.55 8.79
N GLU A 123 17.94 11.60 8.94
CA GLU A 123 18.69 12.86 8.93
C GLU A 123 18.70 13.49 7.53
N GLY A 124 18.30 14.78 7.45
CA GLY A 124 18.20 15.49 6.18
C GLY A 124 16.90 15.23 5.42
N HIS A 125 15.94 14.54 6.03
CA HIS A 125 14.60 14.40 5.45
C HIS A 125 13.88 15.77 5.44
N PRO A 126 13.25 16.17 4.32
CA PRO A 126 12.67 17.51 4.19
C PRO A 126 11.46 17.75 5.12
N ASP A 127 10.73 16.69 5.49
CA ASP A 127 9.50 16.79 6.28
C ASP A 127 9.25 15.50 7.08
N LEU A 128 9.98 15.31 8.17
CA LEU A 128 9.89 14.10 8.99
C LEU A 128 8.79 14.22 10.04
N ARG A 129 7.54 14.06 9.61
CA ARG A 129 6.35 14.04 10.47
C ARG A 129 5.65 12.69 10.40
N ARG A 130 4.79 12.40 11.40
CA ARG A 130 3.90 11.24 11.34
C ARG A 130 3.04 11.28 10.09
N ILE A 131 2.70 10.14 9.56
CA ILE A 131 1.94 10.02 8.31
C ILE A 131 0.66 9.19 8.47
N LEU A 132 0.70 8.12 9.25
CA LEU A 132 -0.43 7.22 9.50
C LEU A 132 -1.07 7.45 10.86
N MET A 133 -0.25 7.75 11.88
CA MET A 133 -0.72 7.98 13.24
C MET A 133 -1.03 9.46 13.46
N PRO A 134 -1.96 9.80 14.36
CA PRO A 134 -2.20 11.18 14.76
C PRO A 134 -0.91 11.84 15.26
N ALA A 135 -0.76 13.16 15.02
CA ALA A 135 0.42 13.91 15.43
C ALA A 135 0.68 13.86 16.96
N THR A 136 -0.39 13.69 17.74
CA THR A 136 -0.35 13.56 19.21
C THR A 136 0.00 12.17 19.72
N PHE A 137 0.04 11.15 18.86
CA PHE A 137 0.37 9.80 19.28
C PHE A 137 1.82 9.75 19.79
N ARG A 138 2.05 9.19 20.99
CA ARG A 138 3.33 9.32 21.70
C ARG A 138 4.31 8.19 21.44
N ASP A 139 3.77 7.04 21.05
CA ASP A 139 4.53 5.79 20.89
C ASP A 139 4.75 5.40 19.42
N PHE A 140 5.37 4.24 19.21
CA PHE A 140 5.68 3.69 17.89
C PHE A 140 5.04 2.30 17.75
N PRO A 141 3.91 2.18 17.04
CA PRO A 141 3.03 1.00 17.15
C PRO A 141 3.63 -0.29 16.60
N LEU A 142 4.56 -0.26 15.65
CA LEU A 142 5.16 -1.47 15.11
C LEU A 142 6.39 -1.95 15.89
N ARG A 143 6.83 -1.24 16.91
CA ARG A 143 7.84 -1.76 17.85
C ARG A 143 7.31 -3.00 18.56
N LYS A 144 8.20 -3.96 18.86
CA LYS A 144 7.82 -5.22 19.52
C LYS A 144 7.40 -5.04 20.97
N ASP A 145 7.88 -4.01 21.64
CA ASP A 145 7.50 -3.63 23.00
C ASP A 145 6.14 -2.90 23.07
N PHE A 146 5.57 -2.48 21.94
CA PHE A 146 4.24 -1.88 21.88
C PHE A 146 3.14 -2.96 21.80
N PRO A 147 2.13 -2.96 22.68
CA PRO A 147 1.10 -4.01 22.72
C PRO A 147 0.10 -3.89 21.58
N LEU A 148 -0.38 -5.03 21.03
CA LEU A 148 -1.40 -5.06 19.98
C LEU A 148 -2.76 -4.50 20.43
N GLY A 149 -3.14 -4.72 21.67
CA GLY A 149 -4.44 -4.31 22.22
C GLY A 149 -4.46 -2.91 22.85
N TYR A 150 -3.54 -2.04 22.41
CA TYR A 150 -3.52 -0.65 22.88
C TYR A 150 -4.55 0.19 22.13
N GLU A 151 -5.27 1.03 22.87
CA GLU A 151 -6.23 2.00 22.32
C GLU A 151 -6.03 3.35 23.02
N ASP A 152 -5.83 4.40 22.22
CA ASP A 152 -5.77 5.76 22.72
C ASP A 152 -7.15 6.42 22.55
N VAL A 153 -7.76 6.79 23.65
CA VAL A 153 -9.12 7.36 23.67
C VAL A 153 -9.04 8.87 23.47
N ALA A 154 -9.03 9.29 22.20
CA ALA A 154 -8.78 10.67 21.80
C ALA A 154 -9.81 11.69 22.28
N PHE A 155 -11.04 11.31 22.60
CA PHE A 155 -12.14 12.21 22.95
C PHE A 155 -12.64 12.08 24.38
N SER A 156 -11.90 11.42 25.26
CA SER A 156 -12.23 11.31 26.67
C SER A 156 -11.47 12.36 27.48
N PHE A 157 -12.18 13.10 28.29
CA PHE A 157 -11.55 14.07 29.22
C PHE A 157 -10.81 13.41 30.37
N ASN A 158 -10.89 12.10 30.52
CA ASN A 158 -10.10 11.29 31.46
C ASN A 158 -9.11 10.35 30.75
N ALA A 159 -8.73 10.64 29.52
CA ALA A 159 -7.86 9.79 28.71
C ALA A 159 -6.50 9.55 29.36
N GLU A 160 -5.90 10.57 29.99
CA GLU A 160 -4.64 10.41 30.73
C GLU A 160 -4.78 9.45 31.91
N GLU A 161 -5.88 9.52 32.62
CA GLU A 161 -6.16 8.64 33.74
C GLU A 161 -6.37 7.19 33.29
N ILE A 162 -7.08 7.00 32.17
CA ILE A 162 -7.25 5.68 31.52
C ILE A 162 -5.91 5.15 31.05
N HIS A 163 -5.09 5.98 30.43
CA HIS A 163 -3.77 5.64 29.92
C HIS A 163 -2.80 5.26 31.05
N GLN A 164 -2.74 6.06 32.12
CA GLN A 164 -1.91 5.79 33.29
C GLN A 164 -2.33 4.53 34.03
N ARG A 165 -3.63 4.23 34.08
CA ARG A 165 -4.17 3.07 34.76
C ARG A 165 -4.05 1.76 33.98
N LYS A 166 -3.62 1.80 32.70
CA LYS A 166 -3.60 0.60 31.84
C LYS A 166 -4.90 -0.21 31.97
N ALA A 167 -6.04 0.46 31.79
CA ALA A 167 -7.38 -0.01 32.15
C ALA A 167 -7.77 -1.38 31.55
N PHE A 168 -7.08 -1.82 30.53
CA PHE A 168 -7.31 -3.11 29.87
C PHE A 168 -6.40 -4.24 30.36
N THR A 169 -5.58 -3.99 31.38
CA THR A 169 -4.80 -5.04 32.05
C THR A 169 -5.48 -5.42 33.38
N PRO A 170 -5.37 -6.69 33.84
CA PRO A 170 -5.88 -7.07 35.16
C PRO A 170 -5.37 -6.16 36.27
N GLN A 171 -4.12 -5.75 36.22
CA GLN A 171 -3.50 -4.80 37.14
C GLN A 171 -4.12 -3.40 37.08
N GLY A 172 -4.37 -2.88 35.88
CA GLY A 172 -5.03 -1.59 35.68
C GLY A 172 -6.47 -1.57 36.17
N LEU A 173 -7.21 -2.66 36.03
CA LEU A 173 -8.54 -2.83 36.61
C LEU A 173 -8.52 -2.87 38.16
N GLU A 174 -7.53 -3.54 38.75
CA GLU A 174 -7.34 -3.54 40.20
C GLU A 174 -6.96 -2.15 40.75
N GLU A 175 -6.09 -1.42 40.04
CA GLU A 175 -5.70 -0.06 40.42
C GLU A 175 -6.88 0.90 40.29
N ALA A 176 -7.69 0.79 39.26
CA ALA A 176 -8.92 1.55 39.09
C ALA A 176 -9.93 1.26 40.21
N ALA A 177 -10.08 0.02 40.59
CA ALA A 177 -10.95 -0.38 41.72
C ALA A 177 -10.45 0.18 43.06
N LYS A 178 -9.14 0.14 43.30
CA LYS A 178 -8.51 0.69 44.51
C LYS A 178 -8.62 2.22 44.58
N ALA A 179 -8.49 2.91 43.46
CA ALA A 179 -8.66 4.37 43.37
C ALA A 179 -10.11 4.77 43.64
N LYS A 180 -11.09 4.05 43.07
CA LYS A 180 -12.51 4.24 43.35
C LYS A 180 -12.87 4.04 44.83
N ALA A 181 -12.29 3.03 45.46
CA ALA A 181 -12.50 2.76 46.87
C ALA A 181 -11.89 3.85 47.77
N LYS A 182 -10.83 4.52 47.32
CA LYS A 182 -10.11 5.56 48.09
C LYS A 182 -10.76 6.93 48.01
N THR A 183 -11.38 7.27 46.90
CA THR A 183 -11.91 8.60 46.61
C THR A 183 -13.43 8.70 46.73
N GLY A 184 -14.14 7.56 46.79
CA GLY A 184 -15.62 7.55 46.80
C GLY A 184 -16.26 8.19 45.57
N ALA A 185 -15.45 8.63 44.62
CA ALA A 185 -15.89 9.32 43.41
C ALA A 185 -16.24 8.33 42.29
N LEU A 186 -17.28 8.64 41.55
CA LEU A 186 -17.56 8.01 40.28
C LEU A 186 -16.44 8.34 39.32
N ILE A 187 -15.92 7.35 38.62
CA ILE A 187 -14.96 7.58 37.51
C ILE A 187 -15.61 8.57 36.55
N GLY A 188 -14.98 9.74 36.37
CA GLY A 188 -15.50 10.83 35.53
C GLY A 188 -16.16 12.01 36.27
N ALA A 189 -16.19 12.02 37.61
CA ALA A 189 -16.83 13.11 38.37
C ALA A 189 -15.94 14.34 38.65
N GLU A 190 -14.63 14.21 38.54
CA GLU A 190 -13.70 15.33 38.64
C GLU A 190 -12.63 15.18 37.54
N THR A 191 -12.62 16.12 36.60
CA THR A 191 -11.48 16.31 35.72
C THR A 191 -10.37 16.99 36.53
N PRO A 192 -9.21 16.40 36.74
CA PRO A 192 -8.06 17.16 37.15
C PRO A 192 -7.82 18.25 36.09
N SER A 193 -7.69 19.49 36.51
CA SER A 193 -7.18 20.54 35.64
C SER A 193 -5.86 20.02 35.07
N PRO A 194 -5.67 20.00 33.74
CA PRO A 194 -4.46 19.48 33.16
C PRO A 194 -3.28 20.24 33.72
N ASP A 195 -2.39 19.54 34.39
CA ASP A 195 -1.16 20.13 34.91
C ASP A 195 -0.39 20.74 33.74
N LYS A 196 0.17 21.92 33.97
CA LYS A 196 0.89 22.70 32.94
C LYS A 196 2.06 21.93 32.32
N ASP A 197 2.52 20.86 32.96
CA ASP A 197 3.65 20.06 32.50
C ASP A 197 3.25 18.91 31.56
N THR A 198 1.96 18.62 31.39
CA THR A 198 1.44 17.60 30.44
C THR A 198 1.08 18.19 29.07
N GLN A 199 1.57 19.38 28.77
CA GLN A 199 1.21 20.17 27.58
C GLN A 199 1.64 19.58 26.23
N GLY A 200 2.22 18.38 26.19
CA GLY A 200 2.81 17.85 24.98
C GLY A 200 1.85 17.20 23.97
N GLY A 201 0.77 16.61 24.37
CA GLY A 201 -0.01 15.76 23.46
C GLY A 201 -1.45 16.19 23.24
N TYR A 202 -2.20 16.32 24.31
CA TYR A 202 -3.65 16.46 24.24
C TYR A 202 -4.14 17.88 23.95
N GLN A 203 -3.41 18.90 24.43
CA GLN A 203 -3.81 20.30 24.26
C GLN A 203 -3.72 20.81 22.82
N ASN A 204 -3.00 20.12 21.97
CA ASN A 204 -2.91 20.51 20.56
C ASN A 204 -4.16 20.12 19.74
N TRP A 205 -5.05 19.29 20.29
CA TRP A 205 -6.31 18.89 19.64
C TRP A 205 -7.49 19.75 20.05
N VAL A 206 -7.54 20.21 21.30
CA VAL A 206 -8.57 21.12 21.78
C VAL A 206 -7.94 22.50 21.90
N GLN A 207 -7.88 23.22 20.80
CA GLN A 207 -7.58 24.65 20.88
C GLN A 207 -8.75 25.33 21.59
N PRO A 208 -8.46 26.18 22.57
CA PRO A 208 -9.50 27.01 23.14
C PRO A 208 -10.10 27.85 22.00
N ILE A 209 -11.42 27.91 21.95
CA ILE A 209 -12.17 28.86 21.14
C ILE A 209 -11.58 30.22 21.50
N ASP A 210 -11.05 30.94 20.52
CA ASP A 210 -10.52 32.26 20.77
C ASP A 210 -11.67 33.20 21.25
N SER A 211 -11.31 34.31 21.85
CA SER A 211 -12.28 35.25 22.39
C SER A 211 -13.23 35.84 21.34
N THR A 212 -13.05 35.51 20.06
CA THR A 212 -13.89 35.95 18.95
C THR A 212 -14.86 34.83 18.50
N GLY A 213 -14.84 33.63 19.14
CA GLY A 213 -15.74 32.50 18.83
C GLY A 213 -15.37 31.74 17.56
N GLY A 214 -14.24 32.05 16.93
CA GLY A 214 -13.69 31.26 15.82
C GLY A 214 -12.91 30.06 16.34
N MET A 215 -13.24 28.84 15.91
CA MET A 215 -12.31 27.74 16.01
C MET A 215 -11.05 28.13 15.21
N ARG A 216 -9.95 28.39 15.88
CA ARG A 216 -8.66 28.26 15.18
C ARG A 216 -8.58 26.79 14.77
N GLN A 217 -8.88 26.53 13.52
CA GLN A 217 -8.51 25.25 12.94
C GLN A 217 -7.00 25.14 13.15
N HIS A 218 -6.59 24.21 14.00
CA HIS A 218 -5.26 23.67 13.88
C HIS A 218 -5.30 22.93 12.55
N VAL A 219 -5.12 23.68 11.49
CA VAL A 219 -4.55 23.11 10.29
C VAL A 219 -3.33 22.39 10.82
N GLY A 220 -3.27 21.10 10.65
CA GLY A 220 -2.04 20.34 10.91
C GLY A 220 -0.87 21.10 10.33
N PRO A 221 0.36 20.69 10.50
CA PRO A 221 1.52 21.48 10.13
C PRO A 221 1.24 22.32 8.89
N THR A 222 1.62 23.57 8.92
CA THR A 222 1.36 24.51 7.81
C THR A 222 1.87 23.88 6.50
N LEU A 223 1.28 24.26 5.38
CA LEU A 223 1.75 23.76 4.08
C LEU A 223 3.26 23.97 3.90
N ASP A 224 3.83 24.98 4.50
CA ASP A 224 5.27 25.27 4.51
C ASP A 224 6.08 24.19 5.24
N ASP A 225 5.50 23.59 6.27
CA ASP A 225 6.13 22.50 7.03
C ASP A 225 6.11 21.16 6.27
N VAL A 226 5.34 21.04 5.19
CA VAL A 226 5.01 19.74 4.57
C VAL A 226 5.78 19.46 3.30
N THR A 227 6.05 20.46 2.49
CA THR A 227 6.44 20.19 1.11
C THR A 227 7.94 20.06 0.90
N GLY A 228 8.78 20.61 1.79
CA GLY A 228 10.23 20.66 1.54
C GLY A 228 10.60 21.30 0.17
N ILE A 229 9.58 21.58 -0.62
CA ILE A 229 9.66 22.35 -1.85
C ILE A 229 9.68 23.80 -1.39
N GLY A 230 10.82 24.43 -1.42
CA GLY A 230 11.16 25.75 -0.92
C GLY A 230 10.04 26.80 -0.79
N PRO A 231 10.33 28.00 -0.30
CA PRO A 231 9.29 28.98 -0.07
C PRO A 231 8.40 29.08 -1.30
N LEU A 232 7.10 29.07 -1.08
CA LEU A 232 6.11 29.30 -2.14
C LEU A 232 6.60 30.39 -3.05
N ALA A 233 6.51 30.19 -4.36
CA ALA A 233 6.42 31.35 -5.23
C ALA A 233 5.31 32.22 -4.64
N GLU A 234 5.69 33.34 -4.05
CA GLU A 234 4.76 34.32 -3.53
C GLU A 234 3.73 34.56 -4.62
N GLY A 235 2.49 34.07 -4.39
CA GLY A 235 1.37 34.50 -5.19
C GLY A 235 1.45 36.02 -5.15
N THR A 236 1.49 36.68 -6.32
CA THR A 236 1.55 38.15 -6.37
C THR A 236 0.49 38.65 -5.42
N PRO A 237 0.90 39.35 -4.32
CA PRO A 237 -0.06 39.93 -3.41
C PRO A 237 -0.98 40.80 -4.25
N SER A 238 -2.27 40.80 -3.98
CA SER A 238 -3.15 41.82 -4.50
C SER A 238 -2.54 43.16 -4.11
N ASP A 239 -2.31 44.05 -5.07
CA ASP A 239 -1.79 45.40 -4.80
C ASP A 239 -2.79 46.28 -4.02
N ASP A 240 -3.94 45.71 -3.63
CA ASP A 240 -4.96 46.34 -2.82
C ASP A 240 -4.69 46.03 -1.32
N PRO A 241 -4.18 47.02 -0.55
CA PRO A 241 -3.91 46.85 0.88
C PRO A 241 -5.17 46.64 1.73
N ASP A 242 -6.35 46.90 1.19
CA ASP A 242 -7.64 46.73 1.88
C ASP A 242 -8.40 45.47 1.44
N ASP A 243 -7.80 44.64 0.60
CA ASP A 243 -8.39 43.35 0.26
C ASP A 243 -8.38 42.40 1.47
N PRO A 244 -9.55 42.10 2.07
CA PRO A 244 -9.63 41.21 3.23
C PRO A 244 -9.19 39.78 2.94
N PHE A 245 -8.98 39.45 1.67
CA PHE A 245 -8.49 38.16 1.19
C PHE A 245 -7.07 38.24 0.64
N ASN A 246 -6.28 39.21 1.06
CA ASN A 246 -4.87 39.38 0.67
C ASN A 246 -3.98 38.21 1.15
N GLY A 247 -4.43 37.01 0.88
CA GLY A 247 -3.78 35.74 1.18
C GLY A 247 -4.47 34.59 0.49
N ASN A 248 -3.70 33.56 0.16
CA ASN A 248 -4.25 32.34 -0.39
C ASN A 248 -5.23 31.70 0.60
N MET A 249 -6.33 31.13 0.09
CA MET A 249 -7.30 30.42 0.92
C MET A 249 -6.88 28.96 1.10
N ILE A 250 -6.88 28.47 2.34
CA ILE A 250 -6.68 27.06 2.63
C ILE A 250 -8.03 26.36 2.72
N LEU A 251 -8.24 25.37 1.85
CA LEU A 251 -9.45 24.55 1.80
C LEU A 251 -9.13 23.09 2.12
N ASN A 252 -9.94 22.48 2.99
CA ASN A 252 -9.90 21.04 3.24
C ASN A 252 -10.98 20.34 2.42
N ILE A 253 -10.57 19.42 1.55
CA ILE A 253 -11.46 18.55 0.76
C ILE A 253 -11.42 17.15 1.35
N GLY A 254 -12.58 16.64 1.80
CA GLY A 254 -12.63 15.40 2.56
C GLY A 254 -12.35 15.59 4.06
N PRO A 255 -12.33 14.48 4.85
CA PRO A 255 -12.54 13.10 4.41
C PRO A 255 -13.99 12.77 3.98
N HIS A 256 -15.01 13.52 4.42
CA HIS A 256 -16.41 13.30 4.06
C HIS A 256 -16.79 13.95 2.72
N HIS A 257 -16.10 13.54 1.65
CA HIS A 257 -16.42 13.96 0.30
C HIS A 257 -16.54 12.73 -0.61
N PRO A 258 -17.54 12.62 -1.50
CA PRO A 258 -17.72 11.43 -2.35
C PRO A 258 -16.47 11.09 -3.17
N SER A 259 -15.82 12.08 -3.76
CA SER A 259 -14.63 11.89 -4.61
C SER A 259 -13.35 11.58 -3.84
N THR A 260 -13.34 11.68 -2.51
CA THR A 260 -12.18 11.35 -1.65
C THR A 260 -12.24 9.92 -1.10
N HIS A 261 -13.06 9.06 -1.69
CA HIS A 261 -13.26 7.67 -1.24
C HIS A 261 -13.65 7.55 0.25
N GLY A 262 -14.19 8.63 0.83
CA GLY A 262 -14.73 8.71 2.18
C GLY A 262 -13.74 8.96 3.31
N VAL A 263 -12.43 8.83 3.08
CA VAL A 263 -11.40 8.88 4.14
C VAL A 263 -10.11 9.61 3.75
N LEU A 264 -9.99 10.12 2.54
CA LEU A 264 -8.86 10.93 2.11
C LEU A 264 -9.14 12.41 2.42
N ARG A 265 -8.26 13.06 3.13
CA ARG A 265 -8.26 14.50 3.32
C ARG A 265 -7.20 15.14 2.42
N LEU A 266 -7.59 16.16 1.70
CA LEU A 266 -6.70 16.95 0.86
C LEU A 266 -6.69 18.38 1.37
N VAL A 267 -5.56 18.82 1.89
CA VAL A 267 -5.34 20.22 2.28
C VAL A 267 -4.85 20.96 1.05
N THR A 268 -5.66 21.89 0.55
CA THR A 268 -5.40 22.59 -0.72
C THR A 268 -5.26 24.09 -0.45
N GLU A 269 -4.19 24.69 -0.91
CA GLU A 269 -3.99 26.13 -0.93
C GLU A 269 -4.46 26.66 -2.28
N LEU A 270 -5.34 27.65 -2.28
CA LEU A 270 -5.96 28.23 -3.45
C LEU A 270 -5.63 29.72 -3.58
N ASN A 271 -5.34 30.14 -4.80
CA ASN A 271 -5.36 31.53 -5.22
C ASN A 271 -6.54 31.71 -6.21
N GLY A 272 -7.64 32.27 -5.70
CA GLY A 272 -8.91 32.22 -6.41
C GLY A 272 -9.38 30.76 -6.58
N GLU A 273 -9.56 30.32 -7.82
CA GLU A 273 -9.95 28.94 -8.16
C GLU A 273 -8.76 28.03 -8.55
N ARG A 274 -7.53 28.58 -8.58
CA ARG A 274 -6.34 27.82 -8.93
C ARG A 274 -5.66 27.25 -7.70
N MET A 275 -5.27 25.99 -7.79
CA MET A 275 -4.48 25.33 -6.77
C MET A 275 -3.03 25.82 -6.83
N VAL A 276 -2.54 26.30 -5.70
CA VAL A 276 -1.13 26.67 -5.51
C VAL A 276 -0.36 25.48 -4.97
N ARG A 277 -0.95 24.76 -4.00
CA ARG A 277 -0.40 23.55 -3.40
C ARG A 277 -1.50 22.57 -3.02
N LEU A 278 -1.10 21.31 -2.98
CA LEU A 278 -1.91 20.21 -2.46
C LEU A 278 -1.09 19.36 -1.51
N MET A 279 -1.69 18.99 -0.39
CA MET A 279 -1.14 18.03 0.55
C MET A 279 -2.18 16.96 0.86
N PRO A 280 -1.92 15.72 0.44
CA PRO A 280 -2.71 14.58 0.90
C PRO A 280 -2.41 14.29 2.39
N ASP A 281 -3.46 14.16 3.18
CA ASP A 281 -3.43 13.78 4.60
C ASP A 281 -4.12 12.43 4.73
N ILE A 282 -3.37 11.41 5.11
CA ILE A 282 -3.75 10.00 5.15
C ILE A 282 -3.71 9.47 6.58
N GLY A 283 -4.09 8.21 6.78
CA GLY A 283 -4.11 7.57 8.09
C GLY A 283 -5.51 7.40 8.69
N PHE A 284 -6.55 8.01 8.10
CA PHE A 284 -7.92 7.93 8.62
C PHE A 284 -8.52 6.52 8.53
N LEU A 285 -7.92 5.63 7.73
CA LEU A 285 -8.30 4.22 7.62
C LEU A 285 -7.20 3.29 8.14
N HIS A 286 -6.19 3.81 8.85
CA HIS A 286 -5.14 2.98 9.42
C HIS A 286 -5.69 2.08 10.52
N THR A 287 -5.56 0.76 10.33
CA THR A 287 -6.11 -0.26 11.23
C THR A 287 -5.04 -1.17 11.83
N GLY A 288 -3.76 -0.91 11.60
CA GLY A 288 -2.64 -1.68 12.11
C GLY A 288 -2.61 -3.12 11.59
N ILE A 289 -2.97 -3.32 10.33
CA ILE A 289 -3.03 -4.64 9.71
C ILE A 289 -1.68 -5.35 9.77
N GLU A 290 -0.56 -4.66 9.57
CA GLU A 290 0.78 -5.24 9.64
C GLU A 290 1.05 -5.81 11.04
N LYS A 291 0.74 -5.05 12.10
CA LYS A 291 0.83 -5.52 13.50
C LYS A 291 -0.06 -6.74 13.76
N THR A 292 -1.26 -6.73 13.19
CA THR A 292 -2.21 -7.83 13.30
C THR A 292 -1.70 -9.09 12.60
N ILE A 293 -1.11 -8.98 11.42
CA ILE A 293 -0.49 -10.08 10.69
C ILE A 293 0.64 -10.72 11.51
N GLU A 294 1.52 -9.91 12.11
CA GLU A 294 2.60 -10.38 12.97
C GLU A 294 2.13 -11.14 14.23
N SER A 295 0.91 -10.90 14.66
CA SER A 295 0.31 -11.60 15.81
C SER A 295 -0.30 -12.98 15.46
N LYS A 296 -0.55 -13.25 14.18
CA LYS A 296 -1.26 -14.43 13.68
C LYS A 296 -0.32 -15.39 12.95
N SER A 297 -0.70 -16.67 12.86
CA SER A 297 0.02 -17.60 11.98
C SER A 297 -0.17 -17.21 10.52
N TYR A 298 0.77 -17.61 9.65
CA TYR A 298 0.78 -17.25 8.23
C TYR A 298 -0.57 -17.51 7.52
N LEU A 299 -1.25 -18.63 7.80
CA LEU A 299 -2.57 -18.91 7.22
C LEU A 299 -3.68 -18.02 7.81
N LYS A 300 -3.64 -17.77 9.11
CA LYS A 300 -4.65 -16.94 9.79
C LYS A 300 -4.50 -15.45 9.48
N ALA A 301 -3.35 -15.04 8.98
CA ALA A 301 -3.08 -13.67 8.55
C ALA A 301 -3.69 -13.36 7.16
N LEU A 302 -3.92 -14.36 6.33
CA LEU A 302 -4.41 -14.19 4.97
C LEU A 302 -5.72 -13.36 4.86
N PRO A 303 -6.76 -13.55 5.69
CA PRO A 303 -7.95 -12.70 5.62
C PRO A 303 -7.69 -11.21 5.91
N CYS A 304 -6.59 -10.85 6.55
CA CYS A 304 -6.21 -9.45 6.73
C CYS A 304 -5.77 -8.83 5.41
N THR A 305 -5.12 -9.59 4.53
CA THR A 305 -4.66 -9.09 3.22
C THR A 305 -5.81 -8.79 2.27
N ASP A 306 -6.93 -9.52 2.33
CA ASP A 306 -8.13 -9.21 1.55
C ASP A 306 -8.66 -7.80 1.82
N ARG A 307 -8.58 -7.35 3.08
CA ARG A 307 -9.16 -6.09 3.54
C ARG A 307 -8.28 -4.88 3.28
N THR A 308 -7.00 -5.10 2.98
CA THR A 308 -6.11 -4.01 2.58
C THR A 308 -6.48 -3.49 1.20
N GLY A 309 -6.49 -4.34 0.18
CA GLY A 309 -6.86 -3.96 -1.17
C GLY A 309 -8.26 -4.43 -1.54
N TYR A 310 -9.28 -3.95 -0.84
CA TYR A 310 -10.66 -4.44 -0.97
C TYR A 310 -11.27 -4.36 -2.37
N ALA A 311 -10.73 -3.54 -3.26
CA ALA A 311 -11.15 -3.49 -4.66
C ALA A 311 -10.48 -4.56 -5.53
N SER A 312 -9.36 -5.13 -5.07
CA SER A 312 -8.61 -6.21 -5.73
C SER A 312 -8.00 -7.18 -4.70
N PRO A 313 -8.84 -7.88 -3.92
CA PRO A 313 -8.38 -8.69 -2.78
C PRO A 313 -7.49 -9.87 -3.19
N LEU A 314 -7.72 -10.47 -4.36
CA LEU A 314 -6.93 -11.59 -4.83
C LEU A 314 -5.49 -11.20 -5.16
N HIS A 315 -5.25 -9.97 -5.60
CA HIS A 315 -3.88 -9.47 -5.79
C HIS A 315 -3.13 -9.39 -4.46
N CYS A 316 -3.78 -8.90 -3.40
CA CYS A 316 -3.18 -8.86 -2.07
C CYS A 316 -2.88 -10.27 -1.54
N ASN A 317 -3.82 -11.20 -1.72
CA ASN A 317 -3.60 -12.61 -1.38
C ASN A 317 -2.42 -13.21 -2.15
N MET A 318 -2.31 -12.90 -3.46
CA MET A 318 -1.24 -13.43 -4.29
C MET A 318 0.12 -12.90 -3.87
N ALA A 319 0.24 -11.60 -3.64
CA ALA A 319 1.50 -10.99 -3.21
C ALA A 319 1.96 -11.58 -1.85
N TYR A 320 1.06 -11.70 -0.90
CA TYR A 320 1.34 -12.33 0.40
C TYR A 320 1.68 -13.81 0.28
N SER A 321 0.83 -14.60 -0.40
CA SER A 321 1.04 -16.03 -0.56
C SER A 321 2.31 -16.36 -1.33
N GLY A 322 2.61 -15.58 -2.38
CA GLY A 322 3.83 -15.73 -3.16
C GLY A 322 5.10 -15.47 -2.34
N THR A 323 5.07 -14.47 -1.45
CA THR A 323 6.17 -14.22 -0.51
C THR A 323 6.38 -15.41 0.43
N VAL A 324 5.29 -15.91 1.01
CA VAL A 324 5.34 -17.06 1.93
C VAL A 324 5.83 -18.33 1.20
N GLU A 325 5.38 -18.56 -0.03
CA GLU A 325 5.81 -19.70 -0.88
C GLU A 325 7.31 -19.64 -1.18
N LYS A 326 7.84 -18.44 -1.44
CA LYS A 326 9.28 -18.24 -1.68
C LYS A 326 10.11 -18.54 -0.42
N ILE A 327 9.65 -18.08 0.76
CA ILE A 327 10.34 -18.37 2.04
C ILE A 327 10.29 -19.90 2.33
N LEU A 328 9.16 -20.54 2.09
CA LEU A 328 8.99 -21.98 2.30
C LEU A 328 9.73 -22.85 1.27
N GLY A 329 10.04 -22.30 0.09
CA GLY A 329 10.56 -23.07 -1.04
C GLY A 329 9.56 -24.08 -1.60
N VAL A 330 8.25 -23.80 -1.51
CA VAL A 330 7.18 -24.72 -1.93
C VAL A 330 6.82 -24.47 -3.38
N GLU A 331 6.75 -25.56 -4.15
CA GLU A 331 6.26 -25.53 -5.54
C GLU A 331 4.74 -25.54 -5.58
N VAL A 332 4.18 -24.59 -6.34
CA VAL A 332 2.74 -24.50 -6.62
C VAL A 332 2.41 -25.35 -7.84
N PRO A 333 1.39 -26.22 -7.76
CA PRO A 333 0.99 -27.06 -8.89
C PRO A 333 0.61 -26.24 -10.14
N PRO A 334 0.89 -26.74 -11.35
CA PRO A 334 0.58 -26.02 -12.59
C PRO A 334 -0.88 -25.58 -12.71
N LYS A 335 -1.85 -26.45 -12.38
CA LYS A 335 -3.28 -26.10 -12.39
C LYS A 335 -3.56 -24.86 -11.53
N ALA A 336 -2.98 -24.81 -10.34
CA ALA A 336 -3.16 -23.66 -9.44
C ALA A 336 -2.53 -22.37 -10.00
N GLN A 337 -1.37 -22.46 -10.68
CA GLN A 337 -0.74 -21.29 -11.29
C GLN A 337 -1.60 -20.69 -12.40
N TRP A 338 -2.15 -21.53 -13.29
CA TRP A 338 -3.03 -21.11 -14.37
C TRP A 338 -4.35 -20.53 -13.84
N ALA A 339 -4.97 -21.22 -12.87
CA ALA A 339 -6.20 -20.75 -12.23
C ALA A 339 -6.00 -19.40 -11.52
N ARG A 340 -4.86 -19.21 -10.85
CA ARG A 340 -4.52 -17.91 -10.23
C ARG A 340 -4.48 -16.79 -11.26
N VAL A 341 -3.91 -17.02 -12.44
CA VAL A 341 -3.87 -15.99 -13.50
C VAL A 341 -5.28 -15.63 -13.96
N VAL A 342 -6.16 -16.60 -14.21
CA VAL A 342 -7.57 -16.31 -14.58
C VAL A 342 -8.24 -15.45 -13.50
N LEU A 343 -8.08 -15.82 -12.24
CA LEU A 343 -8.72 -15.12 -11.13
C LEU A 343 -8.14 -13.71 -10.91
N LEU A 344 -6.83 -13.54 -11.06
CA LEU A 344 -6.17 -12.23 -10.94
C LEU A 344 -6.61 -11.28 -12.05
N GLU A 345 -6.73 -11.76 -13.28
CA GLU A 345 -7.17 -10.89 -14.37
C GLU A 345 -8.68 -10.56 -14.28
N LEU A 346 -9.53 -11.45 -13.76
CA LEU A 346 -10.91 -11.13 -13.41
C LEU A 346 -10.97 -10.06 -12.30
N ASP A 347 -10.13 -10.19 -11.28
CA ASP A 347 -10.01 -9.22 -10.18
C ASP A 347 -9.52 -7.85 -10.68
N ARG A 348 -8.56 -7.84 -11.64
CA ARG A 348 -8.11 -6.63 -12.35
C ARG A 348 -9.26 -5.95 -13.09
N ILE A 349 -10.03 -6.68 -13.88
CA ILE A 349 -11.20 -6.16 -14.59
C ILE A 349 -12.20 -5.55 -13.59
N SER A 350 -12.50 -6.26 -12.51
CA SER A 350 -13.39 -5.79 -11.44
C SER A 350 -12.92 -4.44 -10.86
N SER A 351 -11.63 -4.30 -10.61
CA SER A 351 -11.03 -3.09 -10.08
C SER A 351 -11.06 -1.93 -11.09
N HIS A 352 -10.73 -2.18 -12.35
CA HIS A 352 -10.76 -1.15 -13.40
C HIS A 352 -12.18 -0.70 -13.74
N LEU A 353 -13.18 -1.60 -13.70
CA LEU A 353 -14.59 -1.21 -13.85
C LEU A 353 -15.03 -0.26 -12.75
N LEU A 354 -14.56 -0.48 -11.50
CA LEU A 354 -14.83 0.45 -10.40
C LEU A 354 -14.17 1.82 -10.68
N ALA A 355 -12.90 1.85 -11.04
CA ALA A 355 -12.15 3.08 -11.29
C ALA A 355 -12.72 3.90 -12.46
N VAL A 356 -13.02 3.24 -13.58
CA VAL A 356 -13.63 3.86 -14.77
C VAL A 356 -15.02 4.39 -14.45
N GLY A 357 -15.83 3.59 -13.75
CA GLY A 357 -17.19 3.97 -13.39
C GLY A 357 -17.23 5.13 -12.40
N SER A 358 -16.43 5.10 -11.32
CA SER A 358 -16.37 6.18 -10.33
C SER A 358 -15.89 7.49 -10.94
N THR A 359 -14.83 7.45 -11.77
CA THR A 359 -14.35 8.63 -12.50
C THR A 359 -15.44 9.23 -13.40
N ALA A 360 -16.20 8.39 -14.10
CA ALA A 360 -17.34 8.86 -14.92
C ALA A 360 -18.43 9.51 -14.07
N MET A 361 -18.76 8.91 -12.92
CA MET A 361 -19.76 9.46 -11.99
C MET A 361 -19.33 10.82 -11.42
N ASP A 362 -18.09 10.95 -11.04
CA ASP A 362 -17.51 12.19 -10.50
C ASP A 362 -17.55 13.34 -11.52
N LEU A 363 -17.52 13.01 -12.82
CA LEU A 363 -17.71 13.97 -13.91
C LEU A 363 -19.18 14.12 -14.35
N GLY A 364 -20.12 13.58 -13.58
CA GLY A 364 -21.57 13.71 -13.80
C GLY A 364 -22.20 12.66 -14.72
N ALA A 365 -21.43 11.68 -15.20
CA ALA A 365 -21.93 10.61 -16.05
C ALA A 365 -22.37 9.39 -15.24
N SER A 366 -23.56 9.43 -14.64
CA SER A 366 -24.07 8.37 -13.75
C SER A 366 -24.38 7.05 -14.45
N SER A 367 -24.84 7.08 -15.71
CA SER A 367 -25.18 5.85 -16.45
C SER A 367 -23.98 4.92 -16.67
N PRO A 368 -22.81 5.38 -17.15
CA PRO A 368 -21.61 4.54 -17.23
C PRO A 368 -21.19 3.93 -15.89
N PHE A 369 -21.35 4.66 -14.79
CA PHE A 369 -21.10 4.12 -13.45
C PHE A 369 -22.01 2.93 -13.14
N LEU A 370 -23.33 3.08 -13.31
CA LEU A 370 -24.30 2.01 -13.04
C LEU A 370 -24.02 0.77 -13.91
N TRP A 371 -23.63 0.97 -15.16
CA TRP A 371 -23.27 -0.12 -16.05
C TRP A 371 -22.00 -0.83 -15.59
N SER A 372 -20.96 -0.08 -15.26
CA SER A 372 -19.69 -0.62 -14.76
C SER A 372 -19.89 -1.44 -13.49
N ILE A 373 -20.72 -0.97 -12.55
CA ILE A 373 -21.03 -1.71 -11.32
C ILE A 373 -21.83 -2.99 -11.65
N GLY A 374 -22.80 -2.94 -12.60
CA GLY A 374 -23.52 -4.13 -13.03
C GLY A 374 -22.63 -5.17 -13.70
N ASP A 375 -21.64 -4.74 -14.49
CA ASP A 375 -20.68 -5.63 -15.14
C ASP A 375 -19.65 -6.19 -14.13
N ARG A 376 -19.31 -5.42 -13.09
CA ARG A 376 -18.50 -5.85 -11.95
C ARG A 376 -19.21 -6.91 -11.09
N GLU A 377 -20.52 -6.80 -10.89
CA GLU A 377 -21.30 -7.81 -10.16
C GLU A 377 -21.17 -9.20 -10.79
N ARG A 378 -21.08 -9.30 -12.11
CA ARG A 378 -20.86 -10.59 -12.79
C ARG A 378 -19.52 -11.22 -12.45
N VAL A 379 -18.48 -10.42 -12.21
CA VAL A 379 -17.21 -10.95 -11.68
C VAL A 379 -17.40 -11.49 -10.26
N TYR A 380 -18.20 -10.81 -9.45
CA TYR A 380 -18.50 -11.27 -8.10
C TYR A 380 -19.33 -12.56 -8.08
N ASP A 381 -20.23 -12.75 -9.02
CA ASP A 381 -20.96 -14.02 -9.20
C ASP A 381 -19.98 -15.16 -9.50
N ILE A 382 -18.94 -14.92 -10.34
CA ILE A 382 -17.89 -15.89 -10.61
C ILE A 382 -17.06 -16.16 -9.34
N MET A 383 -16.69 -15.12 -8.58
CA MET A 383 -15.93 -15.28 -7.34
C MET A 383 -16.72 -16.07 -6.29
N GLU A 384 -18.03 -15.81 -6.17
CA GLU A 384 -18.93 -16.56 -5.28
C GLU A 384 -19.06 -18.02 -5.72
N PHE A 385 -19.18 -18.27 -7.02
CA PHE A 385 -19.23 -19.62 -7.58
C PHE A 385 -17.96 -20.42 -7.25
N VAL A 386 -16.78 -19.76 -7.27
CA VAL A 386 -15.49 -20.42 -7.02
C VAL A 386 -15.20 -20.58 -5.52
N SER A 387 -15.48 -19.58 -4.73
CA SER A 387 -15.01 -19.48 -3.33
C SER A 387 -16.12 -19.53 -2.28
N GLY A 388 -17.37 -19.31 -2.66
CA GLY A 388 -18.48 -19.13 -1.74
C GLY A 388 -18.60 -17.71 -1.17
N ALA A 389 -17.71 -16.78 -1.57
CA ALA A 389 -17.72 -15.38 -1.14
C ALA A 389 -17.62 -14.44 -2.35
N ARG A 390 -18.43 -13.38 -2.37
CA ARG A 390 -18.45 -12.41 -3.47
C ARG A 390 -17.17 -11.60 -3.58
N MET A 391 -16.62 -11.14 -2.46
CA MET A 391 -15.46 -10.25 -2.39
C MET A 391 -14.33 -10.92 -1.61
N MET A 392 -14.15 -10.72 -0.37
CA MET A 392 -13.06 -11.17 0.49
C MET A 392 -12.94 -12.70 0.53
N THR A 393 -12.39 -13.26 -0.54
CA THR A 393 -12.47 -14.71 -0.83
C THR A 393 -11.43 -15.54 -0.08
N SER A 394 -10.27 -14.95 0.28
CA SER A 394 -9.11 -15.67 0.84
C SER A 394 -8.81 -16.97 0.08
N TYR A 395 -8.98 -16.95 -1.24
CA TYR A 395 -8.96 -18.15 -2.07
C TYR A 395 -7.57 -18.55 -2.52
N ILE A 396 -6.72 -17.59 -2.86
CA ILE A 396 -5.30 -17.83 -3.15
C ILE A 396 -4.57 -17.99 -1.82
N ARG A 397 -4.03 -19.18 -1.58
CA ARG A 397 -3.36 -19.53 -0.32
C ARG A 397 -1.94 -20.03 -0.57
N PRO A 398 -1.03 -19.95 0.40
CA PRO A 398 0.29 -20.55 0.28
C PRO A 398 0.22 -22.02 -0.14
N GLY A 399 0.91 -22.34 -1.25
CA GLY A 399 0.93 -23.67 -1.85
C GLY A 399 -0.17 -23.94 -2.89
N GLY A 400 -1.09 -23.00 -3.19
CA GLY A 400 -2.09 -23.19 -4.23
C GLY A 400 -3.39 -22.42 -4.03
N LEU A 401 -4.51 -23.11 -4.10
CA LEU A 401 -5.87 -22.59 -3.94
C LEU A 401 -6.55 -23.21 -2.72
N ALA A 402 -7.57 -22.54 -2.20
CA ALA A 402 -8.34 -23.04 -1.05
C ALA A 402 -9.09 -24.34 -1.37
N TYR A 403 -9.69 -24.39 -2.54
CA TYR A 403 -10.48 -25.51 -3.07
C TYR A 403 -10.17 -25.69 -4.55
N ASP A 404 -10.54 -26.84 -5.11
CA ASP A 404 -10.49 -27.05 -6.57
C ASP A 404 -11.50 -26.16 -7.29
N LEU A 405 -11.26 -25.87 -8.55
CA LEU A 405 -12.20 -25.16 -9.39
C LEU A 405 -13.49 -25.98 -9.52
N PRO A 406 -14.66 -25.35 -9.38
CA PRO A 406 -15.94 -26.04 -9.52
C PRO A 406 -16.17 -26.50 -10.97
N GLN A 407 -16.94 -27.55 -11.13
CA GLN A 407 -17.30 -28.06 -12.45
C GLN A 407 -18.04 -27.00 -13.28
N GLY A 408 -17.61 -26.74 -14.50
CA GLY A 408 -18.17 -25.70 -15.37
C GLY A 408 -17.62 -24.30 -15.15
N PHE A 409 -16.54 -24.16 -14.38
CA PHE A 409 -15.82 -22.90 -14.20
C PHE A 409 -15.41 -22.27 -15.55
N ASP A 410 -14.84 -23.07 -16.43
CA ASP A 410 -14.45 -22.70 -17.79
C ASP A 410 -15.60 -22.06 -18.57
N ARG A 411 -16.77 -22.67 -18.56
CA ARG A 411 -17.95 -22.19 -19.26
C ARG A 411 -18.49 -20.88 -18.66
N VAL A 412 -18.50 -20.75 -17.34
CA VAL A 412 -19.00 -19.53 -16.68
C VAL A 412 -18.07 -18.36 -16.99
N VAL A 413 -16.75 -18.55 -16.89
CA VAL A 413 -15.77 -17.52 -17.22
C VAL A 413 -15.82 -17.18 -18.72
N GLN A 414 -15.92 -18.17 -19.62
CA GLN A 414 -16.04 -17.94 -21.05
C GLN A 414 -17.26 -17.07 -21.38
N THR A 415 -18.42 -17.34 -20.74
CA THR A 415 -19.61 -16.50 -20.92
C THR A 415 -19.36 -15.03 -20.58
N TYR A 416 -18.55 -14.77 -19.57
CA TYR A 416 -18.17 -13.40 -19.19
C TYR A 416 -17.16 -12.79 -20.19
N VAL A 417 -16.20 -13.56 -20.66
CA VAL A 417 -15.21 -13.14 -21.68
C VAL A 417 -15.90 -12.75 -22.98
N ASP A 418 -16.93 -13.51 -23.38
CA ASP A 418 -17.71 -13.22 -24.60
C ASP A 418 -18.61 -11.98 -24.44
N TYR A 419 -19.07 -11.72 -23.21
CA TYR A 419 -20.01 -10.64 -22.90
C TYR A 419 -19.36 -9.26 -22.75
N LEU A 420 -18.19 -9.20 -22.10
CA LEU A 420 -17.63 -7.92 -21.66
C LEU A 420 -17.14 -6.98 -22.77
N PRO A 421 -16.59 -7.44 -23.92
CA PRO A 421 -16.09 -6.56 -24.96
C PRO A 421 -17.10 -5.53 -25.44
N ASP A 422 -18.33 -5.94 -25.78
CA ASP A 422 -19.40 -5.06 -26.22
C ASP A 422 -19.79 -4.04 -25.14
N ARG A 423 -19.69 -4.44 -23.86
CA ARG A 423 -19.97 -3.56 -22.73
C ARG A 423 -18.90 -2.49 -22.58
N LEU A 424 -17.63 -2.86 -22.69
CA LEU A 424 -16.52 -1.90 -22.65
C LEU A 424 -16.63 -0.88 -23.78
N ASP A 425 -16.96 -1.33 -24.98
CA ASP A 425 -17.15 -0.45 -26.12
C ASP A 425 -18.35 0.49 -25.90
N MET A 426 -19.44 0.01 -25.30
CA MET A 426 -20.58 0.85 -24.97
C MET A 426 -20.22 1.94 -23.94
N ILE A 427 -19.51 1.59 -22.86
CA ILE A 427 -19.06 2.52 -21.83
C ILE A 427 -18.09 3.55 -22.46
N ALA A 428 -17.10 3.07 -23.22
CA ALA A 428 -16.13 3.90 -23.88
C ALA A 428 -16.79 4.91 -24.82
N ASN A 429 -17.67 4.45 -25.73
CA ASN A 429 -18.30 5.30 -26.75
C ASN A 429 -19.12 6.45 -26.16
N VAL A 430 -19.77 6.24 -25.00
CA VAL A 430 -20.54 7.31 -24.34
C VAL A 430 -19.63 8.39 -23.76
N LEU A 431 -18.44 8.02 -23.28
CA LEU A 431 -17.51 8.93 -22.62
C LEU A 431 -16.52 9.59 -23.58
N ILE A 432 -15.85 8.82 -24.44
CA ILE A 432 -14.80 9.35 -25.32
C ILE A 432 -15.32 10.23 -26.43
N ASN A 433 -16.59 10.17 -26.77
CA ASN A 433 -17.24 11.04 -27.74
C ASN A 433 -17.94 12.25 -27.10
N ASN A 434 -17.88 12.39 -25.79
CA ASN A 434 -18.50 13.51 -25.07
C ASN A 434 -17.48 14.66 -24.93
N PRO A 435 -17.73 15.83 -25.54
CA PRO A 435 -16.79 16.96 -25.47
C PRO A 435 -16.58 17.45 -24.03
N ILE A 436 -17.61 17.41 -23.17
CA ILE A 436 -17.46 17.81 -21.76
C ILE A 436 -16.50 16.87 -21.03
N PHE A 437 -16.60 15.57 -21.30
CA PHE A 437 -15.67 14.59 -20.71
C PHE A 437 -14.24 14.83 -21.20
N LEU A 438 -14.05 15.09 -22.48
CA LEU A 438 -12.73 15.36 -23.06
C LEU A 438 -12.12 16.64 -22.48
N ASP A 439 -12.87 17.74 -22.41
CA ASP A 439 -12.39 19.01 -21.84
C ASP A 439 -12.01 18.89 -20.36
N ARG A 440 -12.62 17.96 -19.63
CA ARG A 440 -12.33 17.71 -18.22
C ARG A 440 -11.20 16.71 -17.99
N MET A 441 -10.73 16.00 -19.00
CA MET A 441 -9.77 14.91 -18.86
C MET A 441 -8.47 15.13 -19.64
N GLN A 442 -8.53 15.78 -20.81
CA GLN A 442 -7.36 16.04 -21.62
C GLN A 442 -6.57 17.23 -21.08
N ASP A 443 -5.25 17.08 -21.08
CA ASP A 443 -4.28 18.06 -20.57
C ASP A 443 -4.48 18.45 -19.10
N VAL A 444 -5.25 17.67 -18.33
CA VAL A 444 -5.52 17.88 -16.90
C VAL A 444 -4.67 16.93 -16.05
N GLY A 445 -3.98 17.47 -15.06
CA GLY A 445 -3.18 16.70 -14.10
C GLY A 445 -2.06 15.90 -14.77
N VAL A 446 -1.27 16.57 -15.61
CA VAL A 446 -0.21 15.94 -16.41
C VAL A 446 1.00 15.56 -15.55
N LEU A 447 1.29 14.27 -15.46
CA LEU A 447 2.51 13.75 -14.84
C LEU A 447 3.58 13.52 -15.91
N ARG A 448 4.73 14.16 -15.76
CA ARG A 448 5.84 14.05 -16.72
C ARG A 448 6.56 12.71 -16.57
N LYS A 449 7.04 12.18 -17.70
CA LYS A 449 7.79 10.92 -17.72
C LYS A 449 9.02 10.93 -16.81
N GLU A 450 9.72 12.05 -16.74
CA GLU A 450 10.93 12.24 -15.94
C GLU A 450 10.70 12.15 -14.43
N ASP A 451 9.46 12.45 -13.98
CA ASP A 451 9.08 12.41 -12.57
C ASP A 451 8.61 11.01 -12.10
N VAL A 452 8.22 10.14 -13.04
CA VAL A 452 7.61 8.84 -12.71
C VAL A 452 8.52 7.96 -11.85
N LEU A 453 9.74 7.71 -12.31
CA LEU A 453 10.68 6.80 -11.62
C LEU A 453 11.23 7.40 -10.33
N PRO A 454 11.70 8.68 -10.31
CA PRO A 454 12.15 9.29 -9.06
C PRO A 454 11.09 9.32 -7.97
N TRP A 455 9.82 9.50 -8.33
CA TRP A 455 8.69 9.54 -7.39
C TRP A 455 8.06 8.17 -7.12
N ASN A 456 8.68 7.09 -7.58
CA ASN A 456 8.25 5.71 -7.31
C ASN A 456 6.81 5.40 -7.79
N VAL A 457 6.39 6.06 -8.87
CA VAL A 457 5.08 5.83 -9.48
C VAL A 457 5.11 4.54 -10.32
N SER A 458 4.06 3.75 -10.25
CA SER A 458 3.94 2.47 -10.96
C SER A 458 2.56 2.26 -11.56
N GLY A 459 2.41 1.23 -12.38
CA GLY A 459 1.15 0.80 -12.96
C GLY A 459 0.58 1.72 -14.04
N PRO A 460 -0.76 1.82 -14.13
CA PRO A 460 -1.44 2.62 -15.16
C PRO A 460 -1.01 4.07 -15.19
N ILE A 461 -0.69 4.68 -14.03
CA ILE A 461 -0.25 6.07 -13.96
C ILE A 461 1.13 6.24 -14.62
N ALA A 462 2.07 5.32 -14.33
CA ALA A 462 3.39 5.32 -14.96
C ALA A 462 3.30 5.09 -16.48
N ARG A 463 2.47 4.13 -16.90
CA ARG A 463 2.25 3.83 -18.33
C ARG A 463 1.55 4.96 -19.09
N ALA A 464 0.69 5.73 -18.42
CA ALA A 464 0.09 6.94 -18.98
C ALA A 464 1.12 8.03 -19.32
N SER A 465 2.23 8.06 -18.60
CA SER A 465 3.33 9.02 -18.75
C SER A 465 4.48 8.50 -19.63
N GLY A 466 4.31 7.38 -20.33
CA GLY A 466 5.29 6.85 -21.30
C GLY A 466 6.34 5.92 -20.71
N VAL A 467 6.14 5.37 -19.50
CA VAL A 467 7.00 4.34 -18.94
C VAL A 467 6.46 2.96 -19.31
N ASP A 468 7.18 2.26 -20.17
CA ASP A 468 6.83 0.91 -20.64
C ASP A 468 7.36 -0.14 -19.67
N TRP A 469 6.62 -0.34 -18.56
CA TRP A 469 6.97 -1.29 -17.51
C TRP A 469 5.73 -2.00 -16.96
N ASP A 470 5.79 -3.33 -16.93
CA ASP A 470 4.75 -4.19 -16.35
C ASP A 470 5.40 -5.46 -15.79
N LEU A 471 5.21 -5.72 -14.49
CA LEU A 471 5.83 -6.87 -13.84
C LEU A 471 5.40 -8.21 -14.43
N ARG A 472 4.21 -8.29 -15.03
CA ARG A 472 3.72 -9.51 -15.70
C ARG A 472 4.59 -9.88 -16.91
N ARG A 473 5.13 -8.88 -17.62
CA ARG A 473 6.00 -9.03 -18.79
C ARG A 473 7.48 -8.98 -18.42
N ASP A 474 7.89 -7.99 -17.61
CA ASP A 474 9.31 -7.66 -17.42
C ASP A 474 9.97 -8.46 -16.29
N MET A 475 9.20 -8.89 -15.30
CA MET A 475 9.60 -9.81 -14.22
C MET A 475 8.52 -10.86 -13.97
N PRO A 476 8.27 -11.75 -14.95
CA PRO A 476 7.11 -12.63 -14.95
C PRO A 476 7.04 -13.53 -13.72
N TYR A 477 5.84 -13.72 -13.23
CA TYR A 477 5.48 -14.64 -12.15
C TYR A 477 4.32 -15.54 -12.62
N LEU A 478 4.07 -16.65 -11.89
CA LEU A 478 3.10 -17.68 -12.30
C LEU A 478 3.41 -18.19 -13.72
N VAL A 479 2.45 -18.04 -14.63
CA VAL A 479 2.55 -18.46 -16.02
C VAL A 479 2.44 -17.32 -17.03
N TYR A 480 2.62 -16.07 -16.60
CA TYR A 480 2.54 -14.93 -17.51
C TYR A 480 3.58 -14.95 -18.63
N ASP A 481 4.72 -15.63 -18.40
CA ASP A 481 5.76 -15.86 -19.40
C ASP A 481 5.32 -16.73 -20.60
N LYS A 482 4.19 -17.42 -20.47
CA LYS A 482 3.61 -18.32 -21.49
C LYS A 482 2.43 -17.68 -22.23
N LEU A 483 2.05 -16.46 -21.86
CA LEU A 483 0.86 -15.78 -22.35
C LEU A 483 1.26 -14.58 -23.20
N GLU A 484 0.52 -14.37 -24.29
CA GLU A 484 0.74 -13.26 -25.18
C GLU A 484 -0.25 -12.12 -24.89
N PHE A 485 0.27 -10.99 -24.51
CA PHE A 485 -0.51 -9.76 -24.30
C PHE A 485 0.34 -8.53 -24.56
N ASP A 486 -0.31 -7.42 -24.84
CA ASP A 486 0.32 -6.14 -25.04
C ASP A 486 0.21 -5.30 -23.77
N VAL A 487 1.22 -4.46 -23.50
CA VAL A 487 1.20 -3.50 -22.41
C VAL A 487 0.82 -2.14 -22.99
N PRO A 488 -0.38 -1.60 -22.70
CA PRO A 488 -0.78 -0.31 -23.20
C PRO A 488 0.05 0.81 -22.59
N VAL A 489 0.61 1.69 -23.42
CA VAL A 489 1.43 2.84 -23.01
C VAL A 489 0.97 4.07 -23.74
N TYR A 490 0.73 5.15 -22.99
CA TYR A 490 0.43 6.48 -23.52
C TYR A 490 1.53 7.45 -23.11
N THR A 491 1.57 8.63 -23.70
CA THR A 491 2.66 9.61 -23.48
C THR A 491 2.17 10.97 -23.02
N SER A 492 0.85 11.23 -23.01
CA SER A 492 0.29 12.52 -22.57
C SER A 492 0.37 12.72 -21.06
N GLY A 493 0.35 11.66 -20.28
CA GLY A 493 0.46 11.72 -18.81
C GLY A 493 -0.74 12.36 -18.10
N ASP A 494 -1.82 12.65 -18.81
CA ASP A 494 -3.03 13.31 -18.32
C ASP A 494 -4.09 12.35 -17.75
N CYS A 495 -5.19 12.89 -17.26
CA CYS A 495 -6.31 12.11 -16.78
C CYS A 495 -6.89 11.21 -17.87
N TYR A 496 -6.95 11.70 -19.12
CA TYR A 496 -7.47 10.96 -20.25
C TYR A 496 -6.64 9.71 -20.55
N ALA A 497 -5.33 9.83 -20.60
CA ALA A 497 -4.44 8.67 -20.81
C ALA A 497 -4.58 7.63 -19.70
N ARG A 498 -4.65 8.05 -18.43
CA ARG A 498 -4.86 7.14 -17.29
C ARG A 498 -6.20 6.41 -17.36
N PHE A 499 -7.22 7.07 -17.87
CA PHE A 499 -8.53 6.46 -18.08
C PHE A 499 -8.48 5.44 -19.24
N MET A 500 -7.90 5.82 -20.37
CA MET A 500 -7.81 4.96 -21.56
C MET A 500 -6.99 3.69 -21.31
N ILE A 501 -5.86 3.79 -20.57
CA ILE A 501 -5.05 2.63 -20.22
C ILE A 501 -5.87 1.59 -19.46
N ARG A 502 -6.72 1.99 -18.53
CA ARG A 502 -7.55 1.03 -17.77
C ARG A 502 -8.54 0.30 -18.67
N LEU A 503 -9.12 0.97 -19.67
CA LEU A 503 -9.97 0.33 -20.66
C LEU A 503 -9.17 -0.68 -21.52
N ASP A 504 -7.98 -0.31 -21.96
CA ASP A 504 -7.14 -1.18 -22.79
C ASP A 504 -6.59 -2.35 -21.97
N GLU A 505 -6.21 -2.13 -20.71
CA GLU A 505 -5.81 -3.21 -19.80
C GLU A 505 -6.93 -4.23 -19.59
N MET A 506 -8.19 -3.81 -19.47
CA MET A 506 -9.32 -4.76 -19.38
C MET A 506 -9.44 -5.61 -20.64
N ARG A 507 -9.21 -5.03 -21.83
CA ARG A 507 -9.19 -5.79 -23.09
C ARG A 507 -8.04 -6.80 -23.13
N GLN A 508 -6.85 -6.41 -22.65
CA GLN A 508 -5.72 -7.33 -22.54
C GLN A 508 -5.96 -8.42 -21.49
N SER A 509 -6.60 -8.09 -20.38
CA SER A 509 -7.00 -9.08 -19.35
C SER A 509 -7.94 -10.14 -19.92
N LEU A 510 -8.90 -9.77 -20.78
CA LEU A 510 -9.76 -10.73 -21.47
C LEU A 510 -8.96 -11.67 -22.38
N ARG A 511 -7.97 -11.13 -23.11
CA ARG A 511 -7.07 -11.92 -23.96
C ARG A 511 -6.24 -12.90 -23.14
N ILE A 512 -5.74 -12.48 -21.97
CA ILE A 512 -5.00 -13.32 -21.03
C ILE A 512 -5.91 -14.43 -20.49
N ILE A 513 -7.12 -14.08 -20.04
CA ILE A 513 -8.09 -15.04 -19.48
C ILE A 513 -8.42 -16.14 -20.52
N GLN A 514 -8.68 -15.76 -21.78
CA GLN A 514 -8.97 -16.72 -22.84
C GLN A 514 -7.83 -17.72 -23.01
N GLN A 515 -6.59 -17.25 -23.15
CA GLN A 515 -5.42 -18.11 -23.27
C GLN A 515 -5.21 -18.99 -22.03
N ALA A 516 -5.47 -18.42 -20.84
CA ALA A 516 -5.30 -19.15 -19.60
C ALA A 516 -6.37 -20.25 -19.41
N LEU A 517 -7.60 -20.04 -19.90
CA LEU A 517 -8.63 -21.08 -19.93
C LEU A 517 -8.25 -22.21 -20.89
N ASP A 518 -7.79 -21.85 -22.10
CA ASP A 518 -7.39 -22.83 -23.12
C ASP A 518 -6.18 -23.66 -22.68
N GLY A 519 -5.29 -23.07 -21.89
CA GLY A 519 -4.09 -23.72 -21.37
C GLY A 519 -4.24 -24.37 -19.99
N LEU A 520 -5.42 -24.34 -19.37
CA LEU A 520 -5.63 -24.81 -17.99
C LEU A 520 -5.45 -26.33 -17.88
N PRO A 521 -4.39 -26.81 -17.19
CA PRO A 521 -4.13 -28.24 -17.11
C PRO A 521 -5.00 -28.92 -16.04
N GLU A 522 -5.24 -30.19 -16.20
CA GLU A 522 -5.78 -31.05 -15.15
C GLU A 522 -4.72 -31.29 -14.06
N GLY A 523 -5.17 -31.59 -12.84
CA GLY A 523 -4.27 -31.98 -11.77
C GLY A 523 -4.63 -31.38 -10.40
N ARG A 524 -3.65 -31.33 -9.53
CA ARG A 524 -3.82 -30.79 -8.17
C ARG A 524 -3.93 -29.28 -8.17
N TRP A 525 -4.77 -28.76 -7.28
CA TRP A 525 -4.95 -27.31 -7.07
C TRP A 525 -4.14 -26.77 -5.88
N ILE A 526 -3.53 -27.65 -5.07
CA ILE A 526 -2.71 -27.32 -3.92
C ILE A 526 -1.52 -28.27 -3.82
N THR A 527 -0.42 -27.82 -3.24
CA THR A 527 0.80 -28.62 -3.03
C THR A 527 0.52 -29.94 -2.33
N ALA A 528 1.36 -30.95 -2.61
CA ALA A 528 1.30 -32.23 -1.93
C ALA A 528 1.84 -32.21 -0.50
N ASP A 529 2.58 -31.16 -0.12
CA ASP A 529 3.18 -31.05 1.20
C ASP A 529 2.12 -30.84 2.29
N ARG A 530 1.86 -31.89 3.06
CA ARG A 530 0.90 -31.92 4.17
C ARG A 530 1.31 -31.03 5.35
N LYS A 531 2.52 -30.51 5.37
CA LYS A 531 2.97 -29.55 6.39
C LYS A 531 2.54 -28.12 6.06
N VAL A 532 2.27 -27.84 4.79
CA VAL A 532 1.86 -26.51 4.29
C VAL A 532 0.37 -26.50 3.94
N ALA A 533 -0.12 -27.55 3.27
CA ALA A 533 -1.50 -27.66 2.80
C ALA A 533 -2.32 -28.61 3.67
N PRO A 534 -3.56 -28.23 4.07
CA PRO A 534 -4.44 -29.15 4.81
C PRO A 534 -4.78 -30.38 3.95
N PRO A 535 -4.87 -31.56 4.56
CA PRO A 535 -5.28 -32.77 3.87
C PRO A 535 -6.76 -32.70 3.44
N PRO A 536 -7.18 -33.47 2.42
CA PRO A 536 -8.59 -33.59 2.05
C PRO A 536 -9.46 -34.09 3.19
N LYS A 537 -10.70 -33.59 3.25
CA LYS A 537 -11.65 -33.95 4.33
C LYS A 537 -11.88 -35.45 4.45
N GLU A 538 -11.92 -36.17 3.32
CA GLU A 538 -12.13 -37.61 3.26
C GLU A 538 -10.98 -38.38 3.91
N GLU A 539 -9.74 -37.91 3.73
CA GLU A 539 -8.57 -38.51 4.36
C GLU A 539 -8.52 -38.27 5.87
N ILE A 540 -9.00 -37.11 6.34
CA ILE A 540 -9.01 -36.77 7.78
C ILE A 540 -9.82 -37.77 8.59
N ALA A 541 -10.91 -38.33 8.02
CA ALA A 541 -11.79 -39.25 8.68
C ALA A 541 -11.20 -40.67 8.84
N ILE A 542 -10.25 -41.05 7.97
CA ILE A 542 -9.74 -42.43 7.87
C ILE A 542 -8.24 -42.55 8.16
N SER A 543 -7.49 -41.46 8.16
CA SER A 543 -6.05 -41.44 8.39
C SER A 543 -5.69 -40.62 9.62
N MET A 544 -5.08 -41.29 10.60
CA MET A 544 -4.56 -40.62 11.82
C MET A 544 -3.51 -39.54 11.47
N GLU A 545 -2.64 -39.80 10.51
CA GLU A 545 -1.62 -38.86 10.07
C GLU A 545 -2.24 -37.60 9.46
N SER A 546 -3.23 -37.75 8.59
CA SER A 546 -3.96 -36.63 8.00
C SER A 546 -4.71 -35.82 9.06
N LEU A 547 -5.30 -36.46 10.07
CA LEU A 547 -5.92 -35.79 11.19
C LEU A 547 -4.90 -34.95 11.99
N ILE A 548 -3.72 -35.50 12.27
CA ILE A 548 -2.64 -34.80 12.97
C ILE A 548 -2.16 -33.58 12.17
N HIS A 549 -1.93 -33.74 10.87
CA HIS A 549 -1.52 -32.63 9.99
C HIS A 549 -2.59 -31.53 9.95
N HIS A 550 -3.85 -31.90 9.77
CA HIS A 550 -4.96 -30.93 9.81
C HIS A 550 -4.99 -30.18 11.13
N PHE A 551 -4.94 -30.88 12.27
CA PHE A 551 -4.95 -30.25 13.58
C PHE A 551 -3.78 -29.27 13.75
N LYS A 552 -2.55 -29.68 13.43
CA LYS A 552 -1.34 -28.87 13.59
C LYS A 552 -1.35 -27.62 12.70
N ILE A 553 -1.77 -27.72 11.43
CA ILE A 553 -1.83 -26.57 10.54
C ILE A 553 -2.75 -25.47 11.10
N TRP A 554 -3.90 -25.85 11.66
CA TRP A 554 -4.87 -24.87 12.14
C TRP A 554 -4.59 -24.37 13.56
N THR A 555 -3.95 -25.17 14.42
CA THR A 555 -3.62 -24.76 15.78
C THR A 555 -2.28 -24.03 15.87
N GLU A 556 -1.22 -24.65 15.33
CA GLU A 556 0.15 -24.14 15.39
C GLU A 556 0.54 -23.31 14.16
N GLY A 557 0.11 -23.73 12.96
CA GLY A 557 0.61 -23.24 11.68
C GLY A 557 1.89 -23.94 11.24
N PHE A 558 2.34 -23.64 10.03
CA PHE A 558 3.64 -24.09 9.54
C PHE A 558 4.74 -23.10 9.96
N ARG A 559 5.99 -23.58 9.95
CA ARG A 559 7.17 -22.80 10.36
C ARG A 559 8.12 -22.68 9.17
N PRO A 560 8.12 -21.53 8.48
CA PRO A 560 9.09 -21.28 7.42
C PRO A 560 10.52 -21.16 7.98
N PRO A 561 11.56 -21.43 7.20
CA PRO A 561 12.93 -21.16 7.60
C PRO A 561 13.12 -19.66 7.94
N ALA A 562 14.09 -19.35 8.82
CA ALA A 562 14.42 -17.98 9.15
C ALA A 562 15.08 -17.28 7.96
N GLY A 563 14.60 -16.12 7.60
CA GLY A 563 15.11 -15.31 6.50
C GLY A 563 14.11 -14.30 5.97
N PRO A 564 14.57 -13.31 5.19
CA PRO A 564 13.74 -12.30 4.55
C PRO A 564 13.33 -12.72 3.14
N TRP A 565 12.19 -12.22 2.68
CA TRP A 565 11.83 -12.24 1.27
C TRP A 565 10.93 -11.06 0.91
N TYR A 566 11.17 -10.48 -0.26
CA TYR A 566 10.28 -9.52 -0.89
C TYR A 566 9.76 -10.08 -2.21
N PHE A 567 8.46 -10.13 -2.37
CA PHE A 567 7.81 -10.56 -3.61
C PHE A 567 6.79 -9.52 -4.05
N ALA A 568 6.90 -9.09 -5.30
CA ALA A 568 6.02 -8.10 -5.89
C ALA A 568 5.29 -8.65 -7.12
N ILE A 569 4.10 -8.14 -7.33
CA ILE A 569 3.24 -8.43 -8.47
C ILE A 569 2.69 -7.14 -9.07
N GLU A 570 2.18 -7.22 -10.30
CA GLU A 570 1.44 -6.13 -10.93
C GLU A 570 -0.02 -6.18 -10.49
N SER A 571 -0.41 -5.30 -9.56
CA SER A 571 -1.81 -5.09 -9.19
C SER A 571 -2.49 -4.13 -10.19
N PRO A 572 -3.83 -3.96 -10.14
CA PRO A 572 -4.53 -3.00 -11.00
C PRO A 572 -4.04 -1.54 -10.85
N ARG A 573 -3.38 -1.21 -9.75
CA ARG A 573 -2.84 0.13 -9.46
C ARG A 573 -1.36 0.25 -9.69
N GLY A 574 -0.67 -0.86 -9.91
CA GLY A 574 0.77 -0.95 -10.12
C GLY A 574 1.44 -1.97 -9.23
N GLU A 575 2.71 -1.77 -8.94
CA GLU A 575 3.48 -2.70 -8.12
C GLU A 575 2.88 -2.83 -6.72
N MET A 576 2.53 -4.06 -6.34
CA MET A 576 2.16 -4.45 -4.99
C MET A 576 3.10 -5.52 -4.51
N GLY A 577 3.66 -5.37 -3.32
CA GLY A 577 4.61 -6.30 -2.77
C GLY A 577 4.41 -6.55 -1.28
N PHE A 578 4.90 -7.70 -0.83
CA PHE A 578 5.07 -7.98 0.59
C PHE A 578 6.53 -8.25 0.90
N PHE A 579 7.04 -7.59 1.95
CA PHE A 579 8.28 -7.96 2.60
C PHE A 579 7.94 -8.72 3.87
N ILE A 580 8.43 -9.95 3.98
CA ILE A 580 8.25 -10.78 5.17
C ILE A 580 9.61 -11.20 5.70
N GLN A 581 9.83 -10.96 6.98
CA GLN A 581 10.94 -11.51 7.75
C GLN A 581 10.43 -12.67 8.59
N SER A 582 10.98 -13.84 8.38
CA SER A 582 10.75 -15.02 9.23
C SER A 582 11.88 -15.18 10.24
N ASP A 583 11.54 -15.57 11.46
CA ASP A 583 12.45 -16.00 12.53
C ASP A 583 12.45 -17.53 12.73
N GLY A 584 11.74 -18.28 11.87
CA GLY A 584 11.53 -19.72 12.01
C GLY A 584 10.33 -20.09 12.87
N SER A 585 9.58 -19.12 13.41
CA SER A 585 8.35 -19.35 14.15
C SER A 585 7.15 -19.58 13.22
N ALA A 586 6.00 -19.89 13.78
CA ALA A 586 4.76 -20.08 13.03
C ALA A 586 4.05 -18.75 12.68
N LYS A 587 4.63 -17.62 13.04
CA LYS A 587 4.12 -16.27 12.78
C LYS A 587 5.18 -15.46 12.02
N PRO A 588 4.78 -14.55 11.14
CA PRO A 588 5.74 -13.60 10.57
C PRO A 588 6.36 -12.75 11.68
N TYR A 589 7.69 -12.66 11.70
CA TYR A 589 8.37 -11.76 12.63
C TYR A 589 8.12 -10.30 12.24
N ARG A 590 8.24 -10.00 10.95
CA ARG A 590 7.83 -8.73 10.34
C ARG A 590 7.08 -9.01 9.06
N ALA A 591 5.97 -8.32 8.85
CA ALA A 591 5.25 -8.30 7.59
C ALA A 591 4.96 -6.86 7.20
N HIS A 592 5.51 -6.43 6.08
CA HIS A 592 5.29 -5.10 5.52
C HIS A 592 4.67 -5.22 4.13
N MET A 593 3.69 -4.37 3.86
CA MET A 593 3.01 -4.31 2.57
C MET A 593 3.42 -3.05 1.81
N ARG A 594 4.10 -3.22 0.71
CA ARG A 594 4.32 -2.15 -0.26
C ARG A 594 3.06 -1.98 -1.10
N SER A 595 2.39 -0.86 -0.97
CA SER A 595 1.17 -0.52 -1.70
C SER A 595 1.48 0.36 -2.91
N ALA A 596 0.88 0.03 -4.06
CA ALA A 596 0.93 0.89 -5.23
C ALA A 596 0.20 2.22 -5.00
N ALA A 597 -0.96 2.17 -4.36
CA ALA A 597 -1.76 3.37 -4.08
C ALA A 597 -1.03 4.37 -3.17
N PHE A 598 -0.29 3.90 -2.15
CA PHE A 598 0.50 4.74 -1.26
C PHE A 598 1.60 5.51 -2.02
N SER A 599 2.41 4.80 -2.81
CA SER A 599 3.49 5.42 -3.57
C SER A 599 2.97 6.34 -4.70
N ASN A 600 1.87 5.97 -5.35
CA ASN A 600 1.27 6.79 -6.40
C ASN A 600 0.67 8.08 -5.83
N LEU A 601 -0.08 8.00 -4.71
CA LEU A 601 -0.72 9.16 -4.09
C LEU A 601 0.29 10.23 -3.66
N GLN A 602 1.48 9.85 -3.24
CA GLN A 602 2.58 10.74 -2.91
C GLN A 602 2.97 11.68 -4.07
N SER A 603 2.76 11.26 -5.33
CA SER A 603 3.10 12.06 -6.51
C SER A 603 2.02 13.09 -6.90
N MET A 604 0.82 13.01 -6.32
CA MET A 604 -0.30 13.90 -6.65
C MET A 604 0.01 15.41 -6.47
N PRO A 605 0.77 15.83 -5.45
CA PRO A 605 1.20 17.23 -5.31
C PRO A 605 2.01 17.80 -6.48
N LEU A 606 2.56 16.97 -7.37
CA LEU A 606 3.31 17.42 -8.53
C LEU A 606 2.42 17.96 -9.66
N VAL A 607 1.21 17.45 -9.77
CA VAL A 607 0.33 17.67 -10.91
C VAL A 607 -0.83 18.62 -10.63
N CYS A 608 -1.06 18.95 -9.37
CA CYS A 608 -2.17 19.82 -8.98
C CYS A 608 -1.86 21.33 -9.04
N PRO A 609 -0.62 21.80 -8.79
CA PRO A 609 -0.35 23.24 -8.84
C PRO A 609 -0.61 23.85 -10.22
N GLY A 610 -1.37 24.94 -10.26
CA GLY A 610 -1.78 25.62 -11.49
C GLY A 610 -3.11 25.16 -12.07
N GLU A 611 -3.60 23.96 -11.69
CA GLU A 611 -4.90 23.44 -12.09
C GLU A 611 -6.05 24.10 -11.31
N LEU A 612 -7.26 24.02 -11.84
CA LEU A 612 -8.44 24.52 -11.14
C LEU A 612 -8.85 23.55 -10.02
N ILE A 613 -9.47 24.07 -8.97
CA ILE A 613 -10.02 23.22 -7.89
C ILE A 613 -11.01 22.20 -8.41
N SER A 614 -11.74 22.51 -9.46
CA SER A 614 -12.65 21.60 -10.13
C SER A 614 -11.92 20.41 -10.80
N ASP A 615 -10.67 20.59 -11.23
CA ASP A 615 -9.87 19.57 -11.90
C ASP A 615 -9.26 18.57 -10.92
N LEU A 616 -9.26 18.91 -9.62
CA LEU A 616 -8.84 17.98 -8.58
C LEU A 616 -9.69 16.69 -8.58
N ILE A 617 -10.97 16.78 -8.91
CA ILE A 617 -11.89 15.64 -8.93
C ILE A 617 -11.46 14.58 -9.96
N PRO A 618 -11.30 14.89 -11.27
CA PRO A 618 -10.80 13.91 -12.23
C PRO A 618 -9.36 13.46 -11.93
N ILE A 619 -8.53 14.31 -11.35
CA ILE A 619 -7.19 13.91 -10.91
C ILE A 619 -7.31 12.79 -9.87
N ILE A 620 -8.04 12.97 -8.77
CA ILE A 620 -8.25 11.95 -7.74
C ILE A 620 -8.83 10.66 -8.34
N GLY A 621 -9.91 10.77 -9.12
CA GLY A 621 -10.57 9.63 -9.73
C GLY A 621 -9.63 8.80 -10.60
N THR A 622 -8.72 9.43 -11.36
CA THR A 622 -7.77 8.74 -12.21
C THR A 622 -6.51 8.25 -11.49
N TRP A 623 -6.20 8.77 -10.29
CA TRP A 623 -5.21 8.18 -9.38
C TRP A 623 -5.67 6.86 -8.79
N ASP A 624 -7.00 6.66 -8.68
CA ASP A 624 -7.63 5.44 -8.14
C ASP A 624 -7.07 5.04 -6.76
N PRO A 625 -7.05 5.95 -5.77
CA PRO A 625 -6.50 5.65 -4.46
C PRO A 625 -7.46 4.75 -3.67
N ILE A 626 -7.07 3.51 -3.42
CA ILE A 626 -7.78 2.63 -2.48
C ILE A 626 -7.20 2.83 -1.09
N MET A 627 -7.95 3.50 -0.24
CA MET A 627 -7.45 3.96 1.06
C MET A 627 -7.07 2.82 2.00
N GLY A 628 -7.67 1.64 1.87
CA GLY A 628 -7.22 0.45 2.60
C GLY A 628 -5.80 0.00 2.22
N GLU A 629 -5.38 0.20 0.95
CA GLU A 629 -4.00 -0.03 0.52
C GLU A 629 -3.06 1.11 0.94
N VAL A 630 -3.57 2.32 1.02
CA VAL A 630 -2.79 3.50 1.42
C VAL A 630 -2.47 3.44 2.91
N ASP A 631 -3.48 3.24 3.73
CA ASP A 631 -3.38 3.37 5.20
C ASP A 631 -2.97 2.06 5.90
N ARG A 632 -3.28 0.90 5.35
CA ARG A 632 -2.94 -0.48 5.84
C ARG A 632 -3.35 -0.77 7.27
#